data_c0421d61591fb4e50d0ac1aea351afe4
#
_entry.id   c0421d61591fb4e50d0ac1aea351afe4
#
_cell.length_a   1.000
_cell.length_b   1.000
_cell.length_c   1.000
_cell.angle_alpha   90.00
_cell.angle_beta   90.00
_cell.angle_gamma   90.00
#
_symmetry.space_group_name_H-M   'P 1'
#
loop_
_entity.id
_entity.type
_entity.pdbx_description
1 polymer ?
#
loop_
_entity_poly.entity_id
_entity_poly.type
_entity_poly.pdbx_seq_one_letter_code
_entity_poly.pdbx_strand_id
1 'polypeptide(L)'
;MSEQTPDTTPRTGPRVIQSYLKTLDSSPGVYRMLDAQARVLYVGKARNLRARVSNYARPTGHTPRIARMILETASMMFLTTSTETEALLLEQNLIKQLKPRYTVLVRDDQSVPTLMVTTAHPYPMIKKHRGAKTEKGAYYGPFASAGAVNRTLAQLQKVFQLRNCSDSMFESRTRPCLQYQIKRCTAPCVGYISEEEYGAQVRDAERYLSGRSTDVQEKLKTQMMDASESMEFERAAALRDRIKALTQVQTAQGINPRTVTEADLLALHLENGQACVQVFFIRAGQNWGNNDFYPRVGADVEEAEVLEAFLGQFYDNKEPPRQVILSHPIENEDLMADALSGKRGGKVEILVPRRGEKAELVDSALRNARESLARKMAETATQAKLLKGLAEAFDLEEPPKRIEVYDNSHIQGTNAVGAMIVAGPDGLMKNQYRKFNIRGDDLTPGDDFGMMKEVLTRRFKRLLKEDPDREEGHWPDLLLIDGGAGQVSAVAQIMREMGVQDIPMVGVAKGIDRDHGKEEFHRVGKRPTALRHNDPVLYFVQRLRDEAHRFAIGTHRAKRAKGVSASPLDDIPGVGASRKRALLTHFGSAKAVSRAALSDLKAVDGVSEGLAQKVYDYFHEKG
;
A
#
# COMPACT_ATOMS: atom_id res chain seq x y z
N MET A 1 -38.23 -54.91 -21.35
CA MET A 1 -37.78 -53.51 -21.50
C MET A 1 -37.35 -53.07 -20.13
N SER A 2 -36.04 -53.09 -19.88
CA SER A 2 -35.47 -52.64 -18.59
C SER A 2 -35.26 -51.11 -18.69
N GLU A 3 -36.01 -50.37 -17.90
CA GLU A 3 -35.84 -48.95 -17.69
C GLU A 3 -34.44 -48.72 -17.04
N GLN A 4 -33.53 -48.13 -17.80
CA GLN A 4 -32.31 -47.59 -17.25
C GLN A 4 -32.65 -46.29 -16.53
N THR A 5 -32.62 -46.32 -15.21
CA THR A 5 -32.61 -45.12 -14.35
C THR A 5 -31.43 -44.22 -14.79
N PRO A 6 -31.67 -42.92 -15.03
CA PRO A 6 -30.58 -41.99 -15.39
C PRO A 6 -29.61 -41.89 -14.21
N ASP A 7 -28.34 -42.17 -14.47
CA ASP A 7 -27.21 -42.01 -13.54
C ASP A 7 -27.12 -40.49 -13.17
N THR A 8 -27.63 -40.17 -11.99
CA THR A 8 -27.68 -38.78 -11.43
C THR A 8 -26.39 -38.41 -10.69
N THR A 9 -25.35 -39.20 -10.76
CA THR A 9 -24.03 -38.84 -10.20
C THR A 9 -23.43 -37.68 -10.97
N PRO A 10 -23.07 -36.56 -10.32
CA PRO A 10 -22.47 -35.42 -11.02
C PRO A 10 -21.18 -35.90 -11.70
N ARG A 11 -21.11 -35.77 -13.02
CA ARG A 11 -19.93 -36.12 -13.78
C ARG A 11 -18.82 -35.13 -13.43
N THR A 12 -17.78 -35.56 -12.76
CA THR A 12 -16.60 -34.77 -12.43
C THR A 12 -15.33 -35.43 -12.95
N GLY A 13 -14.24 -34.67 -12.99
CA GLY A 13 -12.93 -35.21 -13.28
C GLY A 13 -12.64 -35.47 -14.77
N PRO A 14 -11.76 -36.44 -15.09
CA PRO A 14 -11.23 -36.65 -16.43
C PRO A 14 -12.30 -36.87 -17.51
N ARG A 15 -13.45 -37.49 -17.16
CA ARG A 15 -14.55 -37.72 -18.11
C ARG A 15 -15.22 -36.41 -18.58
N VAL A 16 -15.33 -35.42 -17.69
CA VAL A 16 -15.83 -34.07 -18.03
C VAL A 16 -14.85 -33.39 -18.95
N ILE A 17 -13.56 -33.37 -18.60
CA ILE A 17 -12.52 -32.76 -19.43
C ILE A 17 -12.49 -33.40 -20.83
N GLN A 18 -12.60 -34.72 -20.90
CA GLN A 18 -12.62 -35.46 -22.16
C GLN A 18 -13.81 -35.07 -23.05
N SER A 19 -14.97 -34.75 -22.49
CA SER A 19 -16.14 -34.33 -23.27
C SER A 19 -15.90 -33.05 -24.05
N TYR A 20 -15.14 -32.10 -23.50
CA TYR A 20 -14.82 -30.83 -24.15
C TYR A 20 -13.80 -30.97 -25.28
N LEU A 21 -12.95 -32.01 -25.30
CA LEU A 21 -11.94 -32.21 -26.35
C LEU A 21 -12.54 -32.36 -27.75
N LYS A 22 -13.81 -32.77 -27.85
CA LYS A 22 -14.50 -32.93 -29.13
C LYS A 22 -14.80 -31.60 -29.84
N THR A 23 -14.97 -30.55 -29.07
CA THR A 23 -15.37 -29.21 -29.53
C THR A 23 -14.22 -28.20 -29.55
N LEU A 24 -13.11 -28.52 -28.90
CA LEU A 24 -11.95 -27.64 -28.84
C LEU A 24 -11.16 -27.65 -30.17
N ASP A 25 -10.79 -26.43 -30.59
CA ASP A 25 -9.87 -26.22 -31.72
C ASP A 25 -8.40 -26.13 -31.25
N SER A 26 -7.50 -25.87 -32.20
CA SER A 26 -6.07 -25.73 -31.92
C SER A 26 -5.61 -24.29 -31.72
N SER A 27 -6.54 -23.36 -31.52
CA SER A 27 -6.23 -21.94 -31.34
C SER A 27 -5.54 -21.69 -29.99
N PRO A 28 -4.73 -20.62 -29.88
CA PRO A 28 -4.26 -20.15 -28.60
C PRO A 28 -5.42 -19.57 -27.78
N GLY A 29 -5.30 -19.62 -26.46
CA GLY A 29 -6.36 -19.11 -25.61
C GLY A 29 -6.18 -19.44 -24.13
N VAL A 30 -7.21 -19.13 -23.36
CA VAL A 30 -7.28 -19.34 -21.92
C VAL A 30 -8.43 -20.28 -21.59
N TYR A 31 -8.20 -21.22 -20.70
CA TYR A 31 -9.21 -22.13 -20.16
C TYR A 31 -9.38 -21.94 -18.66
N ARG A 32 -10.59 -22.17 -18.17
CA ARG A 32 -10.94 -22.15 -16.76
C ARG A 32 -11.55 -23.48 -16.37
N MET A 33 -11.13 -24.03 -15.24
CA MET A 33 -11.72 -25.22 -14.62
C MET A 33 -12.58 -24.76 -13.44
N LEU A 34 -13.81 -25.26 -13.37
CA LEU A 34 -14.79 -24.89 -12.35
C LEU A 34 -15.27 -26.13 -11.60
N ASP A 35 -15.58 -25.95 -10.30
CA ASP A 35 -16.21 -26.98 -9.47
C ASP A 35 -17.72 -27.07 -9.69
N ALA A 36 -18.40 -27.95 -8.94
CA ALA A 36 -19.84 -28.17 -9.03
C ALA A 36 -20.68 -26.94 -8.62
N GLN A 37 -20.11 -26.02 -7.87
CA GLN A 37 -20.70 -24.73 -7.47
C GLN A 37 -20.33 -23.58 -8.41
N ALA A 38 -19.75 -23.87 -9.59
CA ALA A 38 -19.27 -22.90 -10.56
C ALA A 38 -18.15 -21.97 -10.05
N ARG A 39 -17.44 -22.32 -8.98
CA ARG A 39 -16.27 -21.59 -8.51
C ARG A 39 -15.05 -21.98 -9.33
N VAL A 40 -14.22 -20.97 -9.68
CA VAL A 40 -13.05 -21.20 -10.51
C VAL A 40 -11.94 -21.86 -9.70
N LEU A 41 -11.59 -23.08 -10.09
CA LEU A 41 -10.51 -23.86 -9.51
C LEU A 41 -9.14 -23.46 -10.06
N TYR A 42 -9.07 -23.26 -11.37
CA TYR A 42 -7.83 -22.98 -12.10
C TYR A 42 -8.08 -22.13 -13.34
N VAL A 43 -7.12 -21.30 -13.65
CA VAL A 43 -7.02 -20.57 -14.93
C VAL A 43 -5.68 -20.92 -15.55
N GLY A 44 -5.65 -21.25 -16.84
CA GLY A 44 -4.41 -21.55 -17.56
C GLY A 44 -4.45 -21.12 -18.99
N LYS A 45 -3.28 -20.70 -19.52
CA LYS A 45 -3.08 -20.39 -20.94
C LYS A 45 -2.70 -21.63 -21.75
N ALA A 46 -2.92 -21.55 -23.04
CA ALA A 46 -2.46 -22.55 -23.99
C ALA A 46 -2.10 -21.91 -25.34
N ARG A 47 -0.99 -22.34 -25.94
CA ARG A 47 -0.69 -22.08 -27.35
C ARG A 47 -1.65 -22.85 -28.25
N ASN A 48 -2.10 -24.03 -27.81
CA ASN A 48 -3.05 -24.89 -28.45
C ASN A 48 -3.97 -25.46 -27.38
N LEU A 49 -5.20 -24.94 -27.30
CA LEU A 49 -6.18 -25.32 -26.27
C LEU A 49 -6.45 -26.83 -26.24
N ARG A 50 -6.68 -27.43 -27.43
CA ARG A 50 -6.97 -28.88 -27.51
C ARG A 50 -5.81 -29.71 -27.00
N ALA A 51 -4.58 -29.42 -27.40
CA ALA A 51 -3.38 -30.14 -26.96
C ALA A 51 -3.14 -30.00 -25.47
N ARG A 52 -3.31 -28.80 -24.92
CA ARG A 52 -3.11 -28.53 -23.48
C ARG A 52 -4.17 -29.24 -22.62
N VAL A 53 -5.43 -29.12 -23.00
CA VAL A 53 -6.55 -29.72 -22.25
C VAL A 53 -6.52 -31.25 -22.34
N SER A 54 -6.05 -31.84 -23.45
CA SER A 54 -5.91 -33.30 -23.58
C SER A 54 -4.96 -33.90 -22.55
N ASN A 55 -3.97 -33.15 -22.08
CA ASN A 55 -3.06 -33.61 -21.03
C ASN A 55 -3.81 -33.87 -19.71
N TYR A 56 -4.77 -33.03 -19.34
CA TYR A 56 -5.57 -33.18 -18.12
C TYR A 56 -6.61 -34.31 -18.20
N ALA A 57 -6.94 -34.75 -19.40
CA ALA A 57 -7.83 -35.91 -19.58
C ALA A 57 -7.13 -37.26 -19.33
N ARG A 58 -5.79 -37.26 -19.21
CA ARG A 58 -5.02 -38.48 -18.88
C ARG A 58 -5.14 -38.79 -17.39
N PRO A 59 -5.29 -40.06 -17.00
CA PRO A 59 -5.48 -40.43 -15.60
C PRO A 59 -4.18 -40.43 -14.77
N THR A 60 -3.01 -40.37 -15.40
CA THR A 60 -1.69 -40.48 -14.74
C THR A 60 -0.73 -39.42 -15.27
N GLY A 61 0.35 -39.18 -14.52
CA GLY A 61 1.39 -38.20 -14.91
C GLY A 61 1.17 -36.78 -14.36
N HIS A 62 0.32 -36.63 -13.33
CA HIS A 62 0.02 -35.35 -12.70
C HIS A 62 0.56 -35.31 -11.25
N THR A 63 0.98 -34.12 -10.84
CA THR A 63 1.28 -33.87 -9.41
C THR A 63 0.01 -34.04 -8.57
N PRO A 64 0.12 -34.36 -7.25
CA PRO A 64 -1.05 -34.50 -6.39
C PRO A 64 -2.01 -33.31 -6.43
N ARG A 65 -1.48 -32.10 -6.52
CA ARG A 65 -2.26 -30.85 -6.66
C ARG A 65 -3.10 -30.84 -7.93
N ILE A 66 -2.47 -31.12 -9.08
CA ILE A 66 -3.15 -31.13 -10.39
C ILE A 66 -4.14 -32.30 -10.46
N ALA A 67 -3.80 -33.46 -9.92
CA ALA A 67 -4.73 -34.58 -9.88
C ALA A 67 -6.00 -34.26 -9.08
N ARG A 68 -5.87 -33.58 -7.92
CA ARG A 68 -7.02 -33.12 -7.13
C ARG A 68 -7.85 -32.10 -7.88
N MET A 69 -7.22 -31.10 -8.52
CA MET A 69 -7.89 -30.10 -9.35
C MET A 69 -8.71 -30.77 -10.47
N ILE A 70 -8.12 -31.76 -11.17
CA ILE A 70 -8.82 -32.51 -12.21
C ILE A 70 -10.05 -33.21 -11.63
N LEU A 71 -9.93 -33.91 -10.50
CA LEU A 71 -11.03 -34.61 -9.85
C LEU A 71 -12.18 -33.68 -9.43
N GLU A 72 -11.86 -32.49 -8.95
CA GLU A 72 -12.84 -31.49 -8.54
C GLU A 72 -13.51 -30.76 -9.73
N THR A 73 -12.96 -30.89 -10.96
CA THR A 73 -13.47 -30.18 -12.14
C THR A 73 -14.83 -30.73 -12.58
N ALA A 74 -15.86 -29.93 -12.50
CA ALA A 74 -17.23 -30.24 -12.94
C ALA A 74 -17.60 -29.59 -14.30
N SER A 75 -16.95 -28.48 -14.67
CA SER A 75 -17.13 -27.83 -15.96
C SER A 75 -15.89 -27.07 -16.38
N MET A 76 -15.82 -26.70 -17.66
CA MET A 76 -14.76 -25.87 -18.23
C MET A 76 -15.31 -24.75 -19.07
N MET A 77 -14.60 -23.62 -19.12
CA MET A 77 -14.88 -22.49 -19.99
C MET A 77 -13.61 -22.13 -20.78
N PHE A 78 -13.78 -21.68 -22.03
CA PHE A 78 -12.67 -21.39 -22.95
C PHE A 78 -12.85 -20.01 -23.56
N LEU A 79 -11.73 -19.30 -23.73
CA LEU A 79 -11.65 -18.03 -24.46
C LEU A 79 -10.49 -18.15 -25.45
N THR A 80 -10.79 -18.10 -26.75
CA THR A 80 -9.78 -18.09 -27.80
C THR A 80 -9.18 -16.70 -27.96
N THR A 81 -7.90 -16.64 -28.28
CA THR A 81 -7.16 -15.39 -28.57
C THR A 81 -6.47 -15.49 -29.92
N SER A 82 -6.06 -14.35 -30.47
CA SER A 82 -5.35 -14.31 -31.75
C SER A 82 -3.90 -14.74 -31.62
N THR A 83 -3.30 -14.48 -30.44
CA THR A 83 -1.88 -14.80 -30.18
C THR A 83 -1.69 -15.43 -28.79
N GLU A 84 -0.57 -16.12 -28.61
CA GLU A 84 -0.18 -16.68 -27.32
C GLU A 84 0.13 -15.59 -26.28
N THR A 85 0.66 -14.45 -26.72
CA THR A 85 0.89 -13.28 -25.87
C THR A 85 -0.42 -12.70 -25.32
N GLU A 86 -1.46 -12.61 -26.17
CA GLU A 86 -2.80 -12.23 -25.71
C GLU A 86 -3.36 -13.23 -24.70
N ALA A 87 -3.15 -14.54 -24.92
CA ALA A 87 -3.55 -15.57 -23.97
C ALA A 87 -2.86 -15.41 -22.62
N LEU A 88 -1.56 -15.11 -22.60
CA LEU A 88 -0.80 -14.85 -21.37
C LEU A 88 -1.36 -13.64 -20.60
N LEU A 89 -1.60 -12.53 -21.26
CA LEU A 89 -2.13 -11.32 -20.64
C LEU A 89 -3.56 -11.54 -20.11
N LEU A 90 -4.39 -12.24 -20.85
CA LEU A 90 -5.75 -12.59 -20.46
C LEU A 90 -5.76 -13.54 -19.25
N GLU A 91 -4.89 -14.54 -19.23
CA GLU A 91 -4.70 -15.44 -18.09
C GLU A 91 -4.39 -14.66 -16.80
N GLN A 92 -3.40 -13.76 -16.85
CA GLN A 92 -3.00 -12.97 -15.67
C GLN A 92 -4.13 -12.08 -15.15
N ASN A 93 -4.90 -11.46 -16.06
CA ASN A 93 -6.07 -10.68 -15.70
C ASN A 93 -7.15 -11.52 -15.01
N LEU A 94 -7.44 -12.70 -15.56
CA LEU A 94 -8.43 -13.61 -14.99
C LEU A 94 -7.97 -14.20 -13.64
N ILE A 95 -6.70 -14.53 -13.48
CA ILE A 95 -6.13 -14.99 -12.18
C ILE A 95 -6.34 -13.91 -11.12
N LYS A 96 -6.04 -12.65 -11.45
CA LYS A 96 -6.19 -11.52 -10.53
C LYS A 96 -7.64 -11.27 -10.11
N GLN A 97 -8.57 -11.36 -11.07
CA GLN A 97 -10.00 -11.14 -10.83
C GLN A 97 -10.64 -12.30 -10.05
N LEU A 98 -10.38 -13.53 -10.49
CA LEU A 98 -11.09 -14.73 -10.04
C LEU A 98 -10.40 -15.42 -8.86
N LYS A 99 -9.11 -15.14 -8.61
CA LYS A 99 -8.29 -15.69 -7.51
C LYS A 99 -8.42 -17.21 -7.35
N PRO A 100 -8.17 -17.99 -8.40
CA PRO A 100 -8.46 -19.42 -8.43
C PRO A 100 -7.65 -20.19 -7.37
N ARG A 101 -8.25 -21.25 -6.82
CA ARG A 101 -7.70 -21.99 -5.68
C ARG A 101 -6.38 -22.69 -5.99
N TYR A 102 -6.19 -23.19 -7.21
CA TYR A 102 -5.04 -23.98 -7.64
C TYR A 102 -4.00 -23.18 -8.42
N THR A 103 -4.06 -21.86 -8.40
CA THR A 103 -3.11 -20.98 -9.08
C THR A 103 -2.25 -20.21 -8.07
N VAL A 104 -1.01 -19.92 -8.44
CA VAL A 104 -0.13 -19.06 -7.64
C VAL A 104 -0.71 -17.63 -7.63
N LEU A 105 -0.88 -17.05 -6.44
CA LEU A 105 -1.43 -15.71 -6.27
C LEU A 105 -0.40 -14.79 -5.61
N VAL A 106 -0.08 -13.71 -6.30
CA VAL A 106 0.75 -12.63 -5.76
C VAL A 106 -0.15 -11.63 -5.04
N ARG A 107 0.02 -11.51 -3.73
CA ARG A 107 -0.67 -10.49 -2.93
C ARG A 107 0.12 -9.19 -3.02
N ASP A 108 -0.10 -8.40 -4.06
CA ASP A 108 0.50 -7.07 -4.19
C ASP A 108 -0.60 -6.01 -4.31
N ASP A 109 -1.12 -5.56 -3.17
CA ASP A 109 -2.03 -4.41 -3.09
C ASP A 109 -1.28 -3.07 -3.02
N GLN A 110 0.05 -3.09 -3.04
CA GLN A 110 0.86 -1.89 -2.87
C GLN A 110 1.44 -1.42 -4.19
N SER A 111 0.86 -0.34 -4.72
CA SER A 111 1.54 0.42 -5.77
C SER A 111 2.90 0.91 -5.26
N VAL A 112 3.98 0.56 -5.97
CA VAL A 112 5.33 1.02 -5.61
C VAL A 112 5.44 2.54 -5.81
N PRO A 113 6.04 3.25 -4.86
CA PRO A 113 6.20 4.69 -4.96
C PRO A 113 7.26 5.06 -6.01
N THR A 114 7.04 6.20 -6.65
CA THR A 114 7.96 6.81 -7.63
C THR A 114 8.30 8.25 -7.23
N LEU A 115 9.36 8.80 -7.76
CA LEU A 115 9.59 10.24 -7.81
C LEU A 115 9.00 10.79 -9.10
N MET A 116 8.45 11.97 -9.04
CA MET A 116 7.91 12.70 -10.18
C MET A 116 8.51 14.09 -10.24
N VAL A 117 8.97 14.48 -11.42
CA VAL A 117 9.31 15.86 -11.77
C VAL A 117 8.18 16.39 -12.64
N THR A 118 7.49 17.44 -12.19
CA THR A 118 6.35 18.00 -12.93
C THR A 118 6.83 18.82 -14.14
N THR A 119 6.02 18.89 -15.21
CA THR A 119 6.35 19.65 -16.42
C THR A 119 5.33 20.73 -16.76
N ALA A 120 4.27 20.89 -15.98
CA ALA A 120 3.18 21.82 -16.25
C ALA A 120 3.48 23.27 -15.80
N HIS A 121 4.52 23.50 -15.00
CA HIS A 121 4.87 24.80 -14.44
C HIS A 121 6.28 25.20 -14.91
N PRO A 122 6.57 26.50 -15.22
CA PRO A 122 7.90 26.99 -15.61
C PRO A 122 9.01 26.61 -14.64
N TYR A 123 8.67 26.51 -13.35
CA TYR A 123 9.55 25.99 -12.31
C TYR A 123 9.06 24.60 -11.86
N PRO A 124 9.53 23.49 -12.47
CA PRO A 124 9.12 22.14 -12.09
C PRO A 124 9.34 21.83 -10.62
N MET A 125 8.42 21.05 -9.99
CA MET A 125 8.65 20.56 -8.65
C MET A 125 9.00 19.07 -8.67
N ILE A 126 9.79 18.65 -7.69
CA ILE A 126 10.05 17.25 -7.43
C ILE A 126 9.18 16.77 -6.26
N LYS A 127 8.43 15.70 -6.49
CA LYS A 127 7.53 15.13 -5.47
C LYS A 127 7.49 13.61 -5.51
N LYS A 128 7.04 13.03 -4.41
CA LYS A 128 6.68 11.62 -4.35
C LYS A 128 5.33 11.40 -5.04
N HIS A 129 5.26 10.38 -5.87
CA HIS A 129 4.03 9.93 -6.50
C HIS A 129 3.75 8.47 -6.17
N ARG A 130 2.46 8.10 -6.11
CA ARG A 130 2.00 6.74 -5.91
C ARG A 130 0.67 6.53 -6.65
N GLY A 131 0.52 5.39 -7.33
CA GLY A 131 -0.68 5.07 -8.09
C GLY A 131 -0.51 5.30 -9.59
N ALA A 132 -1.63 5.50 -10.31
CA ALA A 132 -1.61 5.70 -11.76
C ALA A 132 -0.89 6.99 -12.16
N LYS A 133 -0.12 6.95 -13.24
CA LYS A 133 0.64 8.10 -13.79
C LYS A 133 -0.30 9.04 -14.57
N THR A 134 -1.21 9.71 -13.89
CA THR A 134 -2.20 10.60 -14.50
C THR A 134 -1.73 12.04 -14.67
N GLU A 135 -0.76 12.49 -13.89
CA GLU A 135 -0.23 13.83 -13.95
C GLU A 135 0.87 13.95 -15.01
N LYS A 136 0.95 15.10 -15.71
CA LYS A 136 2.01 15.38 -16.68
C LYS A 136 3.35 15.60 -15.99
N GLY A 137 4.35 14.80 -16.32
CA GLY A 137 5.70 14.89 -15.76
C GLY A 137 6.55 13.65 -16.05
N ALA A 138 7.83 13.73 -15.69
CA ALA A 138 8.76 12.62 -15.76
C ALA A 138 8.71 11.80 -14.46
N TYR A 139 8.58 10.48 -14.59
CA TYR A 139 8.47 9.55 -13.47
C TYR A 139 9.73 8.71 -13.35
N TYR A 140 10.29 8.65 -12.16
CA TYR A 140 11.53 7.91 -11.84
C TYR A 140 11.26 6.89 -10.75
N GLY A 141 11.59 5.65 -10.96
CA GLY A 141 11.33 4.54 -10.05
C GLY A 141 11.25 3.20 -10.79
N PRO A 142 10.69 2.18 -10.19
CA PRO A 142 10.07 2.14 -8.86
C PRO A 142 11.08 2.19 -7.70
N PHE A 143 10.62 2.66 -6.52
CA PHE A 143 11.39 2.59 -5.28
C PHE A 143 10.81 1.51 -4.37
N ALA A 144 11.67 0.83 -3.63
CA ALA A 144 11.28 -0.26 -2.75
C ALA A 144 10.28 0.16 -1.64
N SER A 145 10.40 1.36 -1.12
CA SER A 145 9.53 1.83 -0.03
C SER A 145 9.31 3.34 -0.05
N ALA A 146 8.25 3.78 0.64
CA ALA A 146 8.00 5.19 0.87
C ALA A 146 9.16 5.89 1.61
N GLY A 147 9.85 5.18 2.52
CA GLY A 147 11.03 5.68 3.21
C GLY A 147 12.21 5.88 2.27
N ALA A 148 12.43 4.97 1.31
CA ALA A 148 13.46 5.09 0.29
C ALA A 148 13.24 6.35 -0.57
N VAL A 149 12.02 6.56 -1.08
CA VAL A 149 11.66 7.77 -1.84
C VAL A 149 11.92 9.04 -1.03
N ASN A 150 11.48 9.07 0.23
CA ASN A 150 11.64 10.27 1.06
C ASN A 150 13.13 10.58 1.32
N ARG A 151 13.96 9.55 1.54
CA ARG A 151 15.41 9.73 1.68
C ARG A 151 16.04 10.27 0.39
N THR A 152 15.72 9.66 -0.75
CA THR A 152 16.23 10.11 -2.06
C THR A 152 15.75 11.52 -2.38
N LEU A 153 14.47 11.85 -2.13
CA LEU A 153 13.95 13.21 -2.31
C LEU A 153 14.71 14.24 -1.47
N ALA A 154 14.94 13.95 -0.18
CA ALA A 154 15.69 14.83 0.70
C ALA A 154 17.15 15.04 0.25
N GLN A 155 17.76 14.00 -0.33
CA GLN A 155 19.11 14.05 -0.89
C GLN A 155 19.15 14.86 -2.19
N LEU A 156 18.23 14.61 -3.12
CA LEU A 156 18.11 15.36 -4.37
C LEU A 156 17.90 16.86 -4.12
N GLN A 157 17.10 17.21 -3.10
CA GLN A 157 16.91 18.60 -2.70
C GLN A 157 18.20 19.26 -2.18
N LYS A 158 19.05 18.53 -1.46
CA LYS A 158 20.36 19.05 -1.03
C LYS A 158 21.31 19.31 -2.20
N VAL A 159 21.26 18.46 -3.22
CA VAL A 159 22.15 18.53 -4.37
C VAL A 159 21.67 19.53 -5.42
N PHE A 160 20.39 19.40 -5.84
CA PHE A 160 19.84 20.15 -6.97
C PHE A 160 18.98 21.33 -6.54
N GLN A 161 18.67 21.46 -5.26
CA GLN A 161 17.92 22.59 -4.66
C GLN A 161 16.57 22.88 -5.33
N LEU A 162 15.87 21.80 -5.73
CA LEU A 162 14.57 21.88 -6.39
C LEU A 162 13.43 22.08 -5.39
N ARG A 163 12.42 22.86 -5.79
CA ARG A 163 11.21 23.06 -4.98
C ARG A 163 10.39 21.79 -4.83
N ASN A 164 9.72 21.65 -3.67
CA ASN A 164 8.75 20.59 -3.38
C ASN A 164 7.39 21.15 -2.93
N CYS A 165 7.20 22.45 -2.98
CA CYS A 165 5.94 23.11 -2.68
C CYS A 165 4.95 22.99 -3.84
N SER A 166 3.64 22.97 -3.55
CA SER A 166 2.58 23.03 -4.56
C SER A 166 2.58 24.36 -5.32
N ASP A 167 1.99 24.38 -6.51
CA ASP A 167 1.94 25.59 -7.34
C ASP A 167 1.18 26.71 -6.61
N SER A 168 0.07 26.41 -5.94
CA SER A 168 -0.65 27.39 -5.12
C SER A 168 0.17 27.98 -3.97
N MET A 169 1.05 27.16 -3.38
CA MET A 169 1.98 27.64 -2.34
C MET A 169 3.13 28.45 -2.94
N PHE A 170 3.55 28.13 -4.16
CA PHE A 170 4.56 28.86 -4.90
C PHE A 170 4.07 30.26 -5.25
N GLU A 171 2.89 30.39 -5.84
CA GLU A 171 2.27 31.65 -6.26
C GLU A 171 1.93 32.61 -5.11
N SER A 172 1.65 32.04 -3.92
CA SER A 172 1.29 32.83 -2.73
C SER A 172 2.48 33.37 -1.93
N ARG A 173 3.73 33.10 -2.36
CA ARG A 173 4.92 33.48 -1.59
C ARG A 173 5.40 34.89 -1.91
N THR A 174 5.62 35.68 -0.87
CA THR A 174 6.23 37.02 -0.93
C THR A 174 7.63 37.07 -0.31
N ARG A 175 8.05 35.98 0.36
CA ARG A 175 9.38 35.84 0.97
C ARG A 175 9.86 34.40 0.88
N PRO A 176 11.20 34.15 0.86
CA PRO A 176 11.73 32.80 0.81
C PRO A 176 11.33 31.99 2.05
N CYS A 177 11.06 30.69 1.86
CA CYS A 177 10.68 29.79 2.94
C CYS A 177 11.92 29.13 3.57
N LEU A 178 11.68 28.32 4.63
CA LEU A 178 12.73 27.59 5.33
C LEU A 178 13.60 26.72 4.39
N GLN A 179 13.03 26.19 3.30
CA GLN A 179 13.80 25.36 2.35
C GLN A 179 14.96 26.13 1.70
N TYR A 180 14.79 27.42 1.45
CA TYR A 180 15.86 28.30 0.99
C TYR A 180 16.92 28.49 2.07
N GLN A 181 16.51 28.81 3.29
CA GLN A 181 17.42 29.04 4.42
C GLN A 181 18.30 27.82 4.71
N ILE A 182 17.74 26.60 4.61
CA ILE A 182 18.47 25.34 4.80
C ILE A 182 19.12 24.81 3.50
N LYS A 183 19.24 25.65 2.46
CA LYS A 183 19.89 25.37 1.17
C LYS A 183 19.34 24.12 0.46
N ARG A 184 18.01 23.92 0.49
CA ARG A 184 17.33 22.85 -0.22
C ARG A 184 16.46 23.31 -1.38
N CYS A 185 16.33 24.63 -1.58
CA CYS A 185 15.59 25.25 -2.67
C CYS A 185 16.26 26.60 -2.99
N THR A 186 16.31 26.96 -4.26
CA THR A 186 16.85 28.25 -4.75
C THR A 186 15.87 29.40 -4.68
N ALA A 187 14.68 29.18 -4.08
CA ALA A 187 13.60 30.19 -3.93
C ALA A 187 13.14 30.85 -5.24
N PRO A 188 12.78 30.08 -6.29
CA PRO A 188 12.27 30.64 -7.53
C PRO A 188 10.95 31.40 -7.34
N CYS A 189 10.18 31.08 -6.28
CA CYS A 189 8.92 31.76 -5.97
C CYS A 189 9.03 33.24 -5.61
N VAL A 190 10.24 33.72 -5.32
CA VAL A 190 10.53 35.14 -5.02
C VAL A 190 11.60 35.74 -5.97
N GLY A 191 11.86 35.05 -7.09
CA GLY A 191 12.75 35.54 -8.14
C GLY A 191 14.24 35.50 -7.84
N TYR A 192 14.68 34.67 -6.88
CA TYR A 192 16.10 34.52 -6.51
C TYR A 192 16.93 33.70 -7.52
N ILE A 193 16.27 33.09 -8.47
CA ILE A 193 16.87 32.35 -9.58
C ILE A 193 16.03 32.55 -10.84
N SER A 194 16.66 32.65 -11.99
CA SER A 194 15.98 32.73 -13.28
C SER A 194 15.37 31.38 -13.68
N GLU A 195 14.39 31.41 -14.60
CA GLU A 195 13.77 30.19 -15.14
C GLU A 195 14.80 29.33 -15.87
N GLU A 196 15.72 29.92 -16.61
CA GLU A 196 16.77 29.21 -17.34
C GLU A 196 17.74 28.48 -16.41
N GLU A 197 18.23 29.15 -15.36
CA GLU A 197 19.13 28.56 -14.37
C GLU A 197 18.43 27.46 -13.56
N TYR A 198 17.18 27.68 -13.16
CA TYR A 198 16.38 26.66 -12.48
C TYR A 198 16.12 25.45 -13.38
N GLY A 199 15.81 25.68 -14.67
CA GLY A 199 15.68 24.64 -15.68
C GLY A 199 16.97 23.83 -15.87
N ALA A 200 18.14 24.46 -15.74
CA ALA A 200 19.42 23.73 -15.75
C ALA A 200 19.56 22.80 -14.54
N GLN A 201 19.15 23.24 -13.33
CA GLN A 201 19.14 22.40 -12.13
C GLN A 201 18.18 21.20 -12.28
N VAL A 202 17.01 21.41 -12.89
CA VAL A 202 16.05 20.32 -13.19
C VAL A 202 16.66 19.30 -14.16
N ARG A 203 17.27 19.77 -15.26
CA ARG A 203 17.93 18.87 -16.24
C ARG A 203 19.07 18.07 -15.60
N ASP A 204 19.83 18.66 -14.69
CA ASP A 204 20.90 17.95 -13.97
C ASP A 204 20.34 16.89 -13.02
N ALA A 205 19.21 17.16 -12.35
CA ALA A 205 18.51 16.18 -11.52
C ALA A 205 17.93 15.04 -12.36
N GLU A 206 17.36 15.33 -13.53
CA GLU A 206 16.85 14.34 -14.45
C GLU A 206 17.95 13.46 -15.04
N ARG A 207 19.12 14.05 -15.38
CA ARG A 207 20.30 13.30 -15.81
C ARG A 207 20.77 12.35 -14.72
N TYR A 208 20.84 12.82 -13.49
CA TYR A 208 21.18 11.98 -12.34
C TYR A 208 20.21 10.82 -12.16
N LEU A 209 18.91 11.10 -12.17
CA LEU A 209 17.84 10.09 -12.05
C LEU A 209 17.80 9.11 -13.23
N SER A 210 18.29 9.53 -14.41
CA SER A 210 18.40 8.70 -15.62
C SER A 210 19.72 7.91 -15.71
N GLY A 211 20.60 7.99 -14.68
CA GLY A 211 21.84 7.21 -14.63
C GLY A 211 23.11 7.90 -15.06
N ARG A 212 23.07 9.15 -15.43
CA ARG A 212 24.25 9.92 -15.81
C ARG A 212 24.82 10.68 -14.59
N SER A 213 25.00 9.93 -13.51
CA SER A 213 25.51 10.52 -12.25
C SER A 213 26.96 11.00 -12.37
N THR A 214 27.77 10.30 -13.17
CA THR A 214 29.17 10.65 -13.43
C THR A 214 29.27 11.98 -14.16
N ASP A 215 28.46 12.19 -15.20
CA ASP A 215 28.44 13.45 -15.96
C ASP A 215 28.09 14.65 -15.08
N VAL A 216 27.12 14.46 -14.15
CA VAL A 216 26.72 15.50 -13.20
C VAL A 216 27.85 15.79 -12.19
N GLN A 217 28.56 14.76 -11.72
CA GLN A 217 29.71 14.94 -10.82
C GLN A 217 30.87 15.68 -11.49
N GLU A 218 31.23 15.29 -12.71
CA GLU A 218 32.28 15.97 -13.46
C GLU A 218 31.95 17.44 -13.73
N LYS A 219 30.69 17.72 -14.14
CA LYS A 219 30.21 19.10 -14.31
C LYS A 219 30.34 19.92 -13.03
N LEU A 220 29.88 19.38 -11.88
CA LEU A 220 29.97 20.08 -10.60
C LEU A 220 31.43 20.27 -10.16
N LYS A 221 32.32 19.33 -10.46
CA LYS A 221 33.75 19.41 -10.18
C LYS A 221 34.40 20.52 -10.98
N THR A 222 34.11 20.60 -12.29
CA THR A 222 34.61 21.69 -13.16
C THR A 222 34.15 23.04 -12.63
N GLN A 223 32.84 23.20 -12.36
CA GLN A 223 32.29 24.44 -11.80
C GLN A 223 32.92 24.83 -10.45
N MET A 224 33.23 23.83 -9.60
CA MET A 224 33.91 24.06 -8.32
C MET A 224 35.36 24.58 -8.52
N MET A 225 36.06 24.02 -9.49
CA MET A 225 37.43 24.46 -9.81
C MET A 225 37.42 25.87 -10.39
N ASP A 226 36.54 26.17 -11.36
CA ASP A 226 36.38 27.50 -11.95
C ASP A 226 36.04 28.55 -10.88
N ALA A 227 35.14 28.23 -9.95
CA ALA A 227 34.81 29.14 -8.84
C ALA A 227 35.98 29.34 -7.88
N SER A 228 36.79 28.31 -7.67
CA SER A 228 38.03 28.41 -6.84
C SER A 228 39.09 29.27 -7.51
N GLU A 229 39.30 29.10 -8.81
CA GLU A 229 40.25 29.92 -9.59
C GLU A 229 39.80 31.39 -9.66
N SER A 230 38.50 31.63 -9.72
CA SER A 230 37.91 32.98 -9.67
C SER A 230 37.86 33.58 -8.26
N MET A 231 38.43 32.91 -7.25
CA MET A 231 38.43 33.29 -5.82
C MET A 231 37.02 33.38 -5.20
N GLU A 232 35.99 32.76 -5.83
CA GLU A 232 34.60 32.66 -5.34
C GLU A 232 34.50 31.51 -4.31
N PHE A 233 35.19 31.60 -3.20
CA PHE A 233 35.38 30.49 -2.26
C PHE A 233 34.07 29.98 -1.64
N GLU A 234 33.09 30.83 -1.38
CA GLU A 234 31.78 30.40 -0.86
C GLU A 234 31.00 29.56 -1.88
N ARG A 235 31.11 29.92 -3.16
CA ARG A 235 30.52 29.17 -4.26
C ARG A 235 31.21 27.83 -4.46
N ALA A 236 32.56 27.82 -4.43
CA ALA A 236 33.33 26.61 -4.50
C ALA A 236 33.03 25.65 -3.34
N ALA A 237 32.91 26.17 -2.10
CA ALA A 237 32.50 25.38 -0.94
C ALA A 237 31.10 24.80 -1.07
N ALA A 238 30.12 25.56 -1.57
CA ALA A 238 28.77 25.08 -1.82
C ALA A 238 28.73 23.94 -2.87
N LEU A 239 29.54 24.07 -3.95
CA LEU A 239 29.67 23.03 -4.98
C LEU A 239 30.34 21.76 -4.44
N ARG A 240 31.42 21.91 -3.62
CA ARG A 240 32.06 20.80 -2.92
C ARG A 240 31.07 20.03 -2.03
N ASP A 241 30.23 20.74 -1.29
CA ASP A 241 29.24 20.13 -0.40
C ASP A 241 28.14 19.39 -1.18
N ARG A 242 27.77 19.89 -2.37
CA ARG A 242 26.87 19.20 -3.31
C ARG A 242 27.51 17.91 -3.85
N ILE A 243 28.78 17.94 -4.25
CA ILE A 243 29.53 16.75 -4.69
C ILE A 243 29.60 15.72 -3.56
N LYS A 244 29.93 16.16 -2.34
CA LYS A 244 29.96 15.28 -1.16
C LYS A 244 28.59 14.64 -0.88
N ALA A 245 27.52 15.38 -1.02
CA ALA A 245 26.15 14.85 -0.88
C ALA A 245 25.83 13.79 -1.95
N LEU A 246 26.24 13.99 -3.22
CA LEU A 246 26.11 12.98 -4.29
C LEU A 246 26.88 11.70 -3.98
N THR A 247 28.14 11.84 -3.54
CA THR A 247 28.98 10.67 -3.18
C THR A 247 28.39 9.89 -2.01
N GLN A 248 27.85 10.56 -0.99
CA GLN A 248 27.16 9.89 0.12
C GLN A 248 25.94 9.08 -0.32
N VAL A 249 25.18 9.54 -1.32
CA VAL A 249 24.07 8.78 -1.91
C VAL A 249 24.57 7.47 -2.52
N GLN A 250 25.69 7.52 -3.22
CA GLN A 250 26.29 6.35 -3.87
C GLN A 250 26.86 5.33 -2.88
N THR A 251 27.45 5.81 -1.77
CA THR A 251 28.12 4.95 -0.78
C THR A 251 27.16 4.27 0.20
N ALA A 252 26.02 4.90 0.49
CA ALA A 252 25.04 4.38 1.45
C ALA A 252 24.25 3.16 0.96
N GLN A 253 24.39 2.77 -0.31
CA GLN A 253 23.69 1.64 -0.93
C GLN A 253 24.73 0.53 -1.20
N GLY A 254 24.86 -0.40 -0.27
CA GLY A 254 25.93 -1.38 -0.16
C GLY A 254 26.15 -2.37 -1.32
N ILE A 255 25.35 -2.35 -2.40
CA ILE A 255 25.54 -3.19 -3.59
C ILE A 255 25.15 -2.37 -4.82
N ASN A 256 26.14 -1.73 -5.43
CA ASN A 256 25.97 -1.06 -6.71
C ASN A 256 26.68 -1.88 -7.80
N PRO A 257 25.96 -2.52 -8.73
CA PRO A 257 26.58 -3.28 -9.80
C PRO A 257 27.29 -2.34 -10.80
N ARG A 258 28.43 -2.78 -11.30
CA ARG A 258 29.21 -2.03 -12.30
C ARG A 258 28.71 -2.28 -13.72
N THR A 259 28.17 -3.47 -13.99
CA THR A 259 27.79 -3.93 -15.33
C THR A 259 26.29 -3.85 -15.60
N VAL A 260 25.47 -3.51 -14.59
CA VAL A 260 23.99 -3.47 -14.71
C VAL A 260 23.52 -2.03 -14.52
N THR A 261 23.03 -1.41 -15.58
CA THR A 261 22.53 -0.02 -15.53
C THR A 261 21.06 0.05 -15.17
N GLU A 262 20.23 -0.86 -15.71
CA GLU A 262 18.78 -0.89 -15.48
C GLU A 262 18.28 -2.35 -15.47
N ALA A 263 17.91 -2.84 -14.30
CA ALA A 263 17.35 -4.18 -14.12
C ALA A 263 16.44 -4.28 -12.90
N ASP A 264 15.54 -5.26 -12.92
CA ASP A 264 14.93 -5.82 -11.73
C ASP A 264 15.50 -7.22 -11.52
N LEU A 265 16.03 -7.48 -10.32
CA LEU A 265 16.54 -8.78 -9.95
C LEU A 265 15.53 -9.45 -9.03
N LEU A 266 15.04 -10.62 -9.41
CA LEU A 266 14.05 -11.39 -8.68
C LEU A 266 14.69 -12.69 -8.20
N ALA A 267 14.75 -12.86 -6.89
CA ALA A 267 15.26 -14.06 -6.25
C ALA A 267 14.16 -14.76 -5.46
N LEU A 268 13.86 -15.99 -5.83
CA LEU A 268 12.86 -16.84 -5.18
C LEU A 268 13.53 -17.82 -4.22
N HIS A 269 13.03 -17.90 -3.01
CA HIS A 269 13.25 -19.01 -2.10
C HIS A 269 11.92 -19.67 -1.74
N LEU A 270 11.86 -20.99 -1.94
CA LEU A 270 10.69 -21.82 -1.68
C LEU A 270 11.04 -22.85 -0.60
N GLU A 271 10.25 -22.90 0.48
CA GLU A 271 10.47 -23.84 1.57
C GLU A 271 9.13 -24.19 2.23
N ASN A 272 8.86 -25.49 2.41
CA ASN A 272 7.66 -26.00 3.11
C ASN A 272 6.33 -25.42 2.59
N GLY A 273 6.18 -25.26 1.26
CA GLY A 273 4.98 -24.70 0.65
C GLY A 273 4.79 -23.20 0.90
N GLN A 274 5.83 -22.51 1.33
CA GLN A 274 5.87 -21.06 1.45
C GLN A 274 6.96 -20.46 0.57
N ALA A 275 6.70 -19.32 -0.02
CA ALA A 275 7.61 -18.67 -0.95
C ALA A 275 7.92 -17.24 -0.54
N CYS A 276 9.15 -16.81 -0.77
CA CYS A 276 9.56 -15.42 -0.74
C CYS A 276 10.23 -15.06 -2.05
N VAL A 277 9.66 -14.09 -2.78
CA VAL A 277 10.32 -13.46 -3.93
C VAL A 277 10.86 -12.12 -3.48
N GLN A 278 12.18 -11.98 -3.47
CA GLN A 278 12.83 -10.72 -3.21
C GLN A 278 13.13 -10.02 -4.54
N VAL A 279 12.67 -8.77 -4.67
CA VAL A 279 12.89 -7.96 -5.87
C VAL A 279 13.80 -6.80 -5.53
N PHE A 280 14.95 -6.70 -6.22
CA PHE A 280 15.85 -5.55 -6.17
C PHE A 280 15.64 -4.67 -7.40
N PHE A 281 15.54 -3.38 -7.18
CA PHE A 281 15.37 -2.39 -8.24
C PHE A 281 16.70 -1.72 -8.54
N ILE A 282 17.32 -2.07 -9.67
CA ILE A 282 18.56 -1.46 -10.14
C ILE A 282 18.20 -0.42 -11.19
N ARG A 283 18.50 0.83 -10.91
CA ARG A 283 18.27 1.95 -11.82
C ARG A 283 19.53 2.81 -11.82
N ALA A 284 19.99 3.19 -13.01
CA ALA A 284 21.15 4.03 -13.16
C ALA A 284 22.44 3.42 -12.57
N GLY A 285 22.58 2.10 -12.60
CA GLY A 285 23.71 1.41 -11.97
C GLY A 285 23.67 1.43 -10.43
N GLN A 286 22.56 1.85 -9.84
CA GLN A 286 22.40 1.94 -8.39
C GLN A 286 21.24 1.06 -7.91
N ASN A 287 21.40 0.44 -6.75
CA ASN A 287 20.32 -0.28 -6.09
C ASN A 287 19.36 0.70 -5.41
N TRP A 288 18.15 0.87 -5.95
CA TRP A 288 17.11 1.74 -5.38
C TRP A 288 16.28 1.06 -4.29
N GLY A 289 16.78 -0.06 -3.75
CA GLY A 289 16.19 -0.82 -2.67
C GLY A 289 15.59 -2.14 -3.13
N ASN A 290 15.09 -2.90 -2.17
CA ASN A 290 14.49 -4.20 -2.38
C ASN A 290 13.15 -4.30 -1.67
N ASN A 291 12.30 -5.20 -2.16
CA ASN A 291 11.01 -5.55 -1.56
C ASN A 291 10.87 -7.05 -1.47
N ASP A 292 10.24 -7.50 -0.38
CA ASP A 292 9.90 -8.91 -0.16
C ASP A 292 8.44 -9.14 -0.49
N PHE A 293 8.17 -10.15 -1.30
CA PHE A 293 6.82 -10.60 -1.67
C PHE A 293 6.64 -12.04 -1.22
N TYR A 294 5.49 -12.34 -0.66
CA TYR A 294 5.15 -13.67 -0.16
C TYR A 294 3.92 -14.19 -0.93
N PRO A 295 4.14 -14.72 -2.16
CA PRO A 295 3.04 -15.29 -2.94
C PRO A 295 2.44 -16.48 -2.24
N ARG A 296 1.13 -16.67 -2.39
CA ARG A 296 0.49 -17.92 -1.98
C ARG A 296 0.82 -18.99 -2.99
N VAL A 297 1.46 -20.02 -2.55
CA VAL A 297 1.80 -21.20 -3.34
C VAL A 297 1.08 -22.42 -2.77
N GLY A 298 0.70 -23.35 -3.65
CA GLY A 298 0.19 -24.64 -3.23
C GLY A 298 1.33 -25.56 -2.76
N ALA A 299 1.00 -26.66 -2.13
CA ALA A 299 1.95 -27.76 -1.96
C ALA A 299 2.37 -28.27 -3.36
N ASP A 300 3.61 -28.69 -3.51
CA ASP A 300 4.17 -29.27 -4.74
C ASP A 300 4.21 -28.32 -5.97
N VAL A 301 4.48 -27.03 -5.74
CA VAL A 301 4.72 -26.03 -6.81
C VAL A 301 6.21 -25.87 -7.04
N GLU A 302 6.64 -25.88 -8.29
CA GLU A 302 8.04 -25.70 -8.67
C GLU A 302 8.43 -24.21 -8.75
N GLU A 303 9.71 -23.90 -8.56
CA GLU A 303 10.25 -22.53 -8.59
C GLU A 303 9.95 -21.82 -9.90
N ALA A 304 10.01 -22.56 -11.02
CA ALA A 304 9.73 -22.02 -12.37
C ALA A 304 8.28 -21.51 -12.47
N GLU A 305 7.31 -22.27 -11.97
CA GLU A 305 5.89 -21.90 -11.96
C GLU A 305 5.64 -20.66 -11.08
N VAL A 306 6.30 -20.58 -9.91
CA VAL A 306 6.16 -19.46 -9.00
C VAL A 306 6.71 -18.18 -9.62
N LEU A 307 7.91 -18.22 -10.23
CA LEU A 307 8.52 -17.05 -10.86
C LEU A 307 7.75 -16.59 -12.09
N GLU A 308 7.28 -17.51 -12.95
CA GLU A 308 6.50 -17.16 -14.14
C GLU A 308 5.19 -16.46 -13.74
N ALA A 309 4.45 -17.03 -12.79
CA ALA A 309 3.23 -16.44 -12.27
C ALA A 309 3.50 -15.09 -11.57
N PHE A 310 4.60 -14.99 -10.84
CA PHE A 310 5.00 -13.75 -10.19
C PHE A 310 5.30 -12.64 -11.21
N LEU A 311 6.09 -12.93 -12.24
CA LEU A 311 6.43 -11.96 -13.29
C LEU A 311 5.19 -11.39 -13.97
N GLY A 312 4.26 -12.25 -14.39
CA GLY A 312 3.03 -11.83 -15.06
C GLY A 312 2.19 -10.90 -14.17
N GLN A 313 2.00 -11.26 -12.90
CA GLN A 313 1.21 -10.47 -11.97
C GLN A 313 1.94 -9.20 -11.50
N PHE A 314 3.26 -9.28 -11.30
CA PHE A 314 4.09 -8.16 -10.84
C PHE A 314 4.15 -7.02 -11.86
N TYR A 315 4.32 -7.35 -13.13
CA TYR A 315 4.39 -6.36 -14.20
C TYR A 315 3.03 -5.97 -14.77
N ASP A 316 1.90 -6.49 -14.25
CA ASP A 316 0.57 -6.08 -14.74
C ASP A 316 0.36 -4.56 -14.67
N ASN A 317 0.79 -3.91 -13.61
CA ASN A 317 0.65 -2.47 -13.39
C ASN A 317 1.98 -1.71 -13.28
N LYS A 318 3.10 -2.35 -13.63
CA LYS A 318 4.44 -1.78 -13.56
C LYS A 318 5.11 -1.82 -14.93
N GLU A 319 5.93 -0.83 -15.20
CA GLU A 319 6.75 -0.77 -16.41
C GLU A 319 8.00 -1.64 -16.22
N PRO A 320 8.24 -2.65 -17.08
CA PRO A 320 9.40 -3.50 -16.96
C PRO A 320 10.69 -2.76 -17.34
N PRO A 321 11.84 -3.09 -16.69
CA PRO A 321 13.14 -2.56 -17.03
C PRO A 321 13.69 -3.21 -18.31
N ARG A 322 14.90 -2.79 -18.76
CA ARG A 322 15.58 -3.41 -19.89
C ARG A 322 15.97 -4.86 -19.61
N GLN A 323 16.34 -5.17 -18.39
CA GLN A 323 16.75 -6.50 -17.98
C GLN A 323 15.94 -6.97 -16.77
N VAL A 324 15.50 -8.21 -16.81
CA VAL A 324 14.90 -8.93 -15.68
C VAL A 324 15.83 -10.09 -15.37
N ILE A 325 16.45 -10.05 -14.19
CA ILE A 325 17.42 -11.05 -13.75
C ILE A 325 16.73 -11.99 -12.78
N LEU A 326 16.73 -13.28 -13.07
CA LEU A 326 16.03 -14.29 -12.30
C LEU A 326 17.03 -15.23 -11.59
N SER A 327 16.60 -15.73 -10.43
CA SER A 327 17.34 -16.77 -9.71
C SER A 327 17.17 -18.17 -10.28
N HIS A 328 16.03 -18.46 -10.93
CA HIS A 328 15.70 -19.74 -11.53
C HIS A 328 15.12 -19.54 -12.93
N PRO A 329 15.29 -20.50 -13.84
CA PRO A 329 14.68 -20.44 -15.17
C PRO A 329 13.15 -20.54 -15.05
N ILE A 330 12.46 -20.02 -16.05
CA ILE A 330 11.02 -20.16 -16.23
C ILE A 330 10.74 -20.94 -17.51
N GLU A 331 9.56 -21.57 -17.62
CA GLU A 331 9.26 -22.42 -18.78
C GLU A 331 9.08 -21.63 -20.09
N ASN A 332 8.44 -20.44 -20.00
CA ASN A 332 8.08 -19.65 -21.18
C ASN A 332 8.87 -18.33 -21.21
N GLU A 333 10.20 -18.41 -21.13
CA GLU A 333 11.08 -17.24 -21.05
C GLU A 333 10.92 -16.30 -22.24
N ASP A 334 10.95 -16.83 -23.47
CA ASP A 334 10.81 -16.03 -24.70
C ASP A 334 9.44 -15.33 -24.77
N LEU A 335 8.35 -16.05 -24.46
CA LEU A 335 7.01 -15.50 -24.46
C LEU A 335 6.85 -14.37 -23.41
N MET A 336 7.41 -14.57 -22.22
CA MET A 336 7.40 -13.57 -21.17
C MET A 336 8.22 -12.34 -21.57
N ALA A 337 9.40 -12.53 -22.17
CA ALA A 337 10.24 -11.46 -22.67
C ALA A 337 9.52 -10.63 -23.76
N ASP A 338 8.82 -11.28 -24.69
CA ASP A 338 8.02 -10.63 -25.72
C ASP A 338 6.85 -9.83 -25.13
N ALA A 339 6.11 -10.40 -24.18
CA ALA A 339 5.01 -9.72 -23.50
C ALA A 339 5.50 -8.47 -22.74
N LEU A 340 6.61 -8.59 -22.02
CA LEU A 340 7.22 -7.47 -21.30
C LEU A 340 7.79 -6.41 -22.26
N SER A 341 8.36 -6.83 -23.41
CA SER A 341 8.87 -5.91 -24.43
C SER A 341 7.75 -5.10 -25.07
N GLY A 342 6.61 -5.74 -25.38
CA GLY A 342 5.41 -5.05 -25.88
C GLY A 342 4.90 -4.01 -24.88
N LYS A 343 4.91 -4.34 -23.58
CA LYS A 343 4.49 -3.44 -22.52
C LYS A 343 5.44 -2.26 -22.31
N ARG A 344 6.75 -2.48 -22.41
CA ARG A 344 7.78 -1.45 -22.31
C ARG A 344 7.82 -0.53 -23.54
N GLY A 345 7.41 -1.01 -24.70
CA GLY A 345 7.66 -0.35 -25.99
C GLY A 345 9.13 -0.44 -26.42
N GLY A 346 9.87 -1.47 -25.99
CA GLY A 346 11.27 -1.72 -26.31
C GLY A 346 11.75 -3.06 -25.73
N LYS A 347 12.87 -3.57 -26.25
CA LYS A 347 13.37 -4.90 -25.88
C LYS A 347 13.59 -5.06 -24.36
N VAL A 348 13.04 -6.13 -23.79
CA VAL A 348 13.28 -6.63 -22.44
C VAL A 348 13.99 -7.98 -22.53
N GLU A 349 15.08 -8.14 -21.80
CA GLU A 349 15.84 -9.37 -21.71
C GLU A 349 15.60 -10.02 -20.35
N ILE A 350 15.23 -11.29 -20.36
CA ILE A 350 15.18 -12.14 -19.17
C ILE A 350 16.49 -12.90 -19.08
N LEU A 351 17.13 -12.95 -17.92
CA LEU A 351 18.44 -13.53 -17.74
C LEU A 351 18.49 -14.38 -16.48
N VAL A 352 19.07 -15.59 -16.59
CA VAL A 352 19.40 -16.46 -15.46
C VAL A 352 20.93 -16.61 -15.41
N PRO A 353 21.65 -15.71 -14.71
CA PRO A 353 23.12 -15.68 -14.75
C PRO A 353 23.70 -16.83 -13.93
N ARG A 354 24.71 -17.50 -14.50
CA ARG A 354 25.42 -18.62 -13.85
C ARG A 354 26.81 -18.24 -13.35
N ARG A 355 27.36 -17.07 -13.73
CA ARG A 355 28.70 -16.61 -13.38
C ARG A 355 28.84 -15.09 -13.48
N GLY A 356 29.86 -14.56 -12.82
CA GLY A 356 30.19 -13.13 -12.82
C GLY A 356 29.28 -12.31 -11.90
N GLU A 357 29.42 -11.00 -11.96
CA GLU A 357 28.76 -10.03 -11.05
C GLU A 357 27.25 -10.25 -10.91
N LYS A 358 26.55 -10.54 -12.03
CA LYS A 358 25.11 -10.78 -11.99
C LYS A 358 24.74 -12.02 -11.18
N ALA A 359 25.54 -13.09 -11.24
CA ALA A 359 25.33 -14.29 -10.44
C ALA A 359 25.56 -14.02 -8.93
N GLU A 360 26.60 -13.25 -8.59
CA GLU A 360 26.87 -12.84 -7.21
C GLU A 360 25.72 -11.99 -6.62
N LEU A 361 25.12 -11.12 -7.44
CA LEU A 361 23.94 -10.36 -7.05
C LEU A 361 22.73 -11.28 -6.79
N VAL A 362 22.51 -12.30 -7.64
CA VAL A 362 21.46 -13.31 -7.46
C VAL A 362 21.69 -14.11 -6.19
N ASP A 363 22.92 -14.57 -5.92
CA ASP A 363 23.26 -15.32 -4.71
C ASP A 363 23.02 -14.49 -3.45
N SER A 364 23.34 -13.20 -3.50
CA SER A 364 23.07 -12.28 -2.40
C SER A 364 21.56 -12.10 -2.17
N ALA A 365 20.80 -11.96 -3.25
CA ALA A 365 19.34 -11.82 -3.18
C ALA A 365 18.67 -13.11 -2.70
N LEU A 366 19.17 -14.29 -3.08
CA LEU A 366 18.70 -15.58 -2.59
C LEU A 366 18.92 -15.74 -1.08
N ARG A 367 20.10 -15.35 -0.57
CA ARG A 367 20.34 -15.35 0.89
C ARG A 367 19.33 -14.47 1.61
N ASN A 368 19.09 -13.28 1.09
CA ASN A 368 18.12 -12.35 1.67
C ASN A 368 16.67 -12.91 1.61
N ALA A 369 16.28 -13.53 0.49
CA ALA A 369 14.96 -14.15 0.34
C ALA A 369 14.76 -15.28 1.38
N ARG A 370 15.79 -16.13 1.58
CA ARG A 370 15.80 -17.20 2.60
C ARG A 370 15.63 -16.63 4.01
N GLU A 371 16.42 -15.63 4.37
CA GLU A 371 16.33 -15.00 5.69
C GLU A 371 14.98 -14.30 5.91
N SER A 372 14.44 -13.64 4.88
CA SER A 372 13.13 -13.01 4.94
C SER A 372 12.02 -14.04 5.13
N LEU A 373 12.08 -15.17 4.41
CA LEU A 373 11.12 -16.25 4.59
C LEU A 373 11.22 -16.86 5.99
N ALA A 374 12.42 -17.14 6.48
CA ALA A 374 12.62 -17.67 7.83
C ALA A 374 12.05 -16.74 8.91
N ARG A 375 12.28 -15.42 8.80
CA ARG A 375 11.66 -14.43 9.70
C ARG A 375 10.13 -14.48 9.62
N LYS A 376 9.58 -14.50 8.41
CA LYS A 376 8.13 -14.55 8.19
C LYS A 376 7.51 -15.83 8.78
N MET A 377 8.16 -16.97 8.59
CA MET A 377 7.70 -18.25 9.17
C MET A 377 7.73 -18.21 10.71
N ALA A 378 8.79 -17.66 11.31
CA ALA A 378 8.88 -17.50 12.76
C ALA A 378 7.80 -16.56 13.31
N GLU A 379 7.54 -15.43 12.62
CA GLU A 379 6.44 -14.52 12.96
C GLU A 379 5.09 -15.22 12.89
N THR A 380 4.83 -15.98 11.81
CA THR A 380 3.57 -16.72 11.62
C THR A 380 3.39 -17.80 12.67
N ALA A 381 4.45 -18.56 13.01
CA ALA A 381 4.40 -19.57 14.07
C ALA A 381 4.13 -18.95 15.45
N THR A 382 4.74 -17.81 15.73
CA THR A 382 4.47 -17.03 16.95
C THR A 382 3.03 -16.51 16.98
N GLN A 383 2.54 -15.98 15.87
CA GLN A 383 1.16 -15.51 15.74
C GLN A 383 0.15 -16.66 15.96
N ALA A 384 0.41 -17.84 15.37
CA ALA A 384 -0.44 -19.02 15.56
C ALA A 384 -0.51 -19.47 17.04
N LYS A 385 0.62 -19.44 17.76
CA LYS A 385 0.65 -19.72 19.20
C LYS A 385 -0.16 -18.70 20.00
N LEU A 386 -0.07 -17.43 19.66
CA LEU A 386 -0.83 -16.35 20.31
C LEU A 386 -2.34 -16.51 20.07
N LEU A 387 -2.75 -16.83 18.83
CA LEU A 387 -4.16 -17.06 18.50
C LEU A 387 -4.71 -18.29 19.21
N LYS A 388 -3.92 -19.38 19.33
CA LYS A 388 -4.29 -20.56 20.10
C LYS A 388 -4.45 -20.22 21.59
N GLY A 389 -3.48 -19.51 22.19
CA GLY A 389 -3.57 -19.05 23.56
C GLY A 389 -4.76 -18.12 23.80
N LEU A 390 -5.11 -17.29 22.83
CA LEU A 390 -6.29 -16.42 22.88
C LEU A 390 -7.58 -17.25 22.89
N ALA A 391 -7.66 -18.31 22.07
CA ALA A 391 -8.80 -19.22 22.06
C ALA A 391 -8.96 -19.91 23.42
N GLU A 392 -7.87 -20.41 23.99
CA GLU A 392 -7.86 -21.05 25.31
C GLU A 392 -8.27 -20.05 26.43
N ALA A 393 -7.75 -18.81 26.39
CA ALA A 393 -8.04 -17.78 27.38
C ALA A 393 -9.51 -17.32 27.39
N PHE A 394 -10.14 -17.33 26.23
CA PHE A 394 -11.50 -16.84 26.05
C PHE A 394 -12.54 -17.92 25.76
N ASP A 395 -12.18 -19.21 25.90
CA ASP A 395 -13.04 -20.38 25.68
C ASP A 395 -13.66 -20.38 24.27
N LEU A 396 -12.83 -20.10 23.23
CA LEU A 396 -13.25 -20.21 21.84
C LEU A 396 -13.07 -21.66 21.35
N GLU A 397 -13.93 -22.12 20.46
CA GLU A 397 -13.86 -23.49 19.91
C GLU A 397 -12.61 -23.68 19.04
N GLU A 398 -12.25 -22.64 18.25
CA GLU A 398 -11.06 -22.65 17.38
C GLU A 398 -10.28 -21.33 17.51
N PRO A 399 -8.97 -21.34 17.16
CA PRO A 399 -8.21 -20.10 17.04
C PRO A 399 -8.84 -19.15 16.03
N PRO A 400 -9.11 -17.89 16.40
CA PRO A 400 -9.82 -16.96 15.54
C PRO A 400 -9.01 -16.62 14.29
N LYS A 401 -9.65 -16.70 13.13
CA LYS A 401 -9.09 -16.31 11.83
C LYS A 401 -9.28 -14.80 11.56
N ARG A 402 -10.30 -14.22 12.21
CA ARG A 402 -10.61 -12.79 12.11
C ARG A 402 -11.01 -12.22 13.47
N ILE A 403 -10.20 -11.31 13.96
CA ILE A 403 -10.46 -10.53 15.18
C ILE A 403 -10.75 -9.10 14.76
N GLU A 404 -11.92 -8.57 15.13
CA GLU A 404 -12.22 -7.14 15.00
C GLU A 404 -12.09 -6.46 16.36
N VAL A 405 -11.30 -5.38 16.44
CA VAL A 405 -11.08 -4.62 17.67
C VAL A 405 -11.66 -3.23 17.51
N TYR A 406 -12.47 -2.83 18.46
CA TYR A 406 -13.20 -1.57 18.45
C TYR A 406 -12.75 -0.63 19.56
N ASP A 407 -12.48 0.59 19.18
CA ASP A 407 -12.20 1.71 20.09
C ASP A 407 -12.95 2.96 19.66
N ASN A 408 -13.45 3.71 20.63
CA ASN A 408 -14.09 4.99 20.40
C ASN A 408 -13.19 6.13 20.92
N SER A 409 -13.08 7.17 20.14
CA SER A 409 -12.32 8.36 20.52
C SER A 409 -13.14 9.62 20.24
N HIS A 410 -13.19 10.53 21.23
CA HIS A 410 -13.83 11.84 21.11
C HIS A 410 -12.90 12.94 21.63
N ILE A 411 -13.09 14.17 21.14
CA ILE A 411 -12.40 15.36 21.66
C ILE A 411 -13.45 16.24 22.32
N GLN A 412 -13.45 16.29 23.64
CA GLN A 412 -14.33 17.18 24.42
C GLN A 412 -15.78 17.20 23.90
N GLY A 413 -16.31 16.02 23.53
CA GLY A 413 -17.68 15.86 23.04
C GLY A 413 -17.92 16.22 21.56
N THR A 414 -16.90 16.64 20.81
CA THR A 414 -17.05 16.97 19.38
C THR A 414 -16.25 16.02 18.49
N ASN A 415 -16.73 15.80 17.24
CA ASN A 415 -16.06 14.95 16.24
C ASN A 415 -15.78 13.50 16.71
N ALA A 416 -16.75 12.86 17.34
CA ALA A 416 -16.66 11.47 17.76
C ALA A 416 -16.39 10.53 16.59
N VAL A 417 -15.45 9.61 16.75
CA VAL A 417 -15.05 8.63 15.74
C VAL A 417 -14.91 7.27 16.39
N GLY A 418 -15.61 6.27 15.84
CA GLY A 418 -15.34 4.87 16.13
C GLY A 418 -14.27 4.34 15.18
N ALA A 419 -13.35 3.56 15.71
CA ALA A 419 -12.30 2.87 14.98
C ALA A 419 -12.49 1.36 15.05
N MET A 420 -12.29 0.69 13.93
CA MET A 420 -12.24 -0.76 13.83
C MET A 420 -10.93 -1.16 13.20
N ILE A 421 -10.13 -1.96 13.88
CA ILE A 421 -9.01 -2.65 13.29
C ILE A 421 -9.30 -4.13 13.13
N VAL A 422 -8.56 -4.79 12.25
CA VAL A 422 -8.70 -6.22 11.97
C VAL A 422 -7.37 -6.91 12.11
N ALA A 423 -7.36 -8.06 12.79
CA ALA A 423 -6.20 -8.93 12.94
C ALA A 423 -6.57 -10.38 12.66
N GLY A 424 -5.58 -11.22 12.34
CA GLY A 424 -5.76 -12.64 12.07
C GLY A 424 -4.43 -13.41 12.03
N PRO A 425 -4.39 -14.57 11.37
CA PRO A 425 -3.19 -15.41 11.29
C PRO A 425 -1.97 -14.70 10.69
N ASP A 426 -2.19 -13.81 9.74
CA ASP A 426 -1.14 -13.01 9.08
C ASP A 426 -0.78 -11.73 9.86
N GLY A 427 -1.31 -11.54 11.08
CA GLY A 427 -1.13 -10.35 11.90
C GLY A 427 -2.17 -9.27 11.63
N LEU A 428 -1.77 -8.00 11.63
CA LEU A 428 -2.65 -6.84 11.45
C LEU A 428 -3.04 -6.63 9.97
N MET A 429 -4.34 -6.66 9.66
CA MET A 429 -4.89 -6.51 8.31
C MET A 429 -5.27 -5.04 8.03
N LYS A 430 -4.27 -4.16 7.84
CA LYS A 430 -4.46 -2.70 7.78
C LYS A 430 -5.36 -2.21 6.64
N ASN A 431 -5.47 -2.95 5.53
CA ASN A 431 -6.37 -2.66 4.41
C ASN A 431 -7.85 -2.84 4.79
N GLN A 432 -8.13 -3.58 5.85
CA GLN A 432 -9.49 -3.85 6.35
C GLN A 432 -9.90 -2.93 7.51
N TYR A 433 -9.04 -2.02 7.95
CA TYR A 433 -9.38 -1.05 8.98
C TYR A 433 -10.47 -0.11 8.51
N ARG A 434 -11.40 0.23 9.40
CA ARG A 434 -12.51 1.14 9.11
C ARG A 434 -12.66 2.20 10.17
N LYS A 435 -13.16 3.35 9.74
CA LYS A 435 -13.51 4.49 10.60
C LYS A 435 -14.98 4.81 10.44
N PHE A 436 -15.63 5.06 11.54
CA PHE A 436 -17.03 5.41 11.60
C PHE A 436 -17.17 6.82 12.17
N ASN A 437 -17.57 7.77 11.35
CA ASN A 437 -17.99 9.07 11.88
C ASN A 437 -19.32 8.89 12.59
N ILE A 438 -19.37 9.20 13.86
CA ILE A 438 -20.58 9.16 14.67
C ILE A 438 -21.49 10.32 14.23
N ARG A 439 -22.76 10.05 14.00
CA ARG A 439 -23.74 10.99 13.42
C ARG A 439 -25.01 11.14 14.25
N GLY A 440 -25.12 10.42 15.37
CA GLY A 440 -26.34 10.44 16.19
C GLY A 440 -26.57 11.82 16.79
N ASP A 441 -27.61 12.52 16.32
CA ASP A 441 -28.03 13.82 16.86
C ASP A 441 -28.56 13.70 18.30
N ASP A 442 -28.89 12.48 18.74
CA ASP A 442 -29.40 12.16 20.09
C ASP A 442 -28.30 11.72 21.06
N LEU A 443 -27.02 11.66 20.63
CA LEU A 443 -25.92 11.23 21.48
C LEU A 443 -25.37 12.42 22.27
N THR A 444 -25.45 12.34 23.60
CA THR A 444 -24.81 13.31 24.47
C THR A 444 -23.27 13.22 24.35
N PRO A 445 -22.56 14.36 24.39
CA PRO A 445 -21.11 14.36 24.39
C PRO A 445 -20.54 13.47 25.51
N GLY A 446 -19.77 12.41 25.13
CA GLY A 446 -19.22 11.45 26.08
C GLY A 446 -20.03 10.18 26.30
N ASP A 447 -21.11 9.95 25.53
CA ASP A 447 -21.86 8.69 25.54
C ASP A 447 -21.12 7.60 24.74
N ASP A 448 -20.08 7.03 25.38
CA ASP A 448 -19.28 5.95 24.77
C ASP A 448 -20.12 4.70 24.46
N PHE A 449 -21.21 4.46 25.20
CA PHE A 449 -22.11 3.33 24.96
C PHE A 449 -22.94 3.54 23.68
N GLY A 450 -23.53 4.71 23.53
CA GLY A 450 -24.29 5.07 22.33
C GLY A 450 -23.41 5.07 21.07
N MET A 451 -22.20 5.60 21.19
CA MET A 451 -21.21 5.59 20.09
C MET A 451 -20.87 4.16 19.65
N MET A 452 -20.58 3.26 20.60
CA MET A 452 -20.27 1.86 20.30
C MET A 452 -21.46 1.14 19.66
N LYS A 453 -22.66 1.43 20.16
CA LYS A 453 -23.92 0.93 19.57
C LYS A 453 -24.06 1.34 18.11
N GLU A 454 -23.85 2.61 17.77
CA GLU A 454 -23.95 3.10 16.39
C GLU A 454 -22.95 2.40 15.47
N VAL A 455 -21.69 2.29 15.90
CA VAL A 455 -20.60 1.67 15.12
C VAL A 455 -20.93 0.24 14.77
N LEU A 456 -21.28 -0.57 15.76
CA LEU A 456 -21.54 -1.99 15.58
C LEU A 456 -22.85 -2.24 14.81
N THR A 457 -23.89 -1.45 15.07
CA THR A 457 -25.11 -1.51 14.27
C THR A 457 -24.85 -1.29 12.79
N ARG A 458 -24.05 -0.25 12.45
CA ARG A 458 -23.69 0.04 11.04
C ARG A 458 -22.82 -1.06 10.43
N ARG A 459 -21.88 -1.61 11.21
CA ARG A 459 -21.00 -2.70 10.77
C ARG A 459 -21.80 -3.97 10.47
N PHE A 460 -22.59 -4.44 11.41
CA PHE A 460 -23.32 -5.69 11.25
C PHE A 460 -24.50 -5.60 10.27
N LYS A 461 -25.21 -4.47 10.19
CA LYS A 461 -26.19 -4.24 9.11
C LYS A 461 -25.56 -4.38 7.73
N ARG A 462 -24.33 -3.92 7.60
CA ARG A 462 -23.59 -4.06 6.34
C ARG A 462 -23.17 -5.50 6.07
N LEU A 463 -22.69 -6.22 7.07
CA LEU A 463 -22.32 -7.65 6.93
C LEU A 463 -23.51 -8.52 6.56
N LEU A 464 -24.65 -8.34 7.24
CA LEU A 464 -25.90 -9.06 6.93
C LEU A 464 -26.39 -8.81 5.49
N LYS A 465 -26.05 -7.66 4.92
CA LYS A 465 -26.40 -7.33 3.53
C LYS A 465 -25.37 -7.88 2.51
N GLU A 466 -24.08 -7.78 2.82
CA GLU A 466 -22.99 -8.11 1.88
C GLU A 466 -22.58 -9.58 1.92
N ASP A 467 -22.68 -10.24 3.08
CA ASP A 467 -22.26 -11.63 3.29
C ASP A 467 -23.25 -12.34 4.25
N PRO A 468 -24.56 -12.49 3.85
CA PRO A 468 -25.60 -13.06 4.72
C PRO A 468 -25.30 -14.51 5.09
N ASP A 469 -24.70 -15.27 4.20
CA ASP A 469 -24.42 -16.71 4.37
C ASP A 469 -23.07 -16.98 5.05
N ARG A 470 -22.29 -15.93 5.38
CA ARG A 470 -20.97 -15.97 6.05
C ARG A 470 -19.89 -16.78 5.31
N GLU A 471 -19.98 -16.85 3.99
CA GLU A 471 -19.06 -17.64 3.17
C GLU A 471 -17.83 -16.84 2.70
N GLU A 472 -17.89 -15.50 2.69
CA GLU A 472 -16.81 -14.65 2.18
C GLU A 472 -15.69 -14.35 3.19
N GLY A 473 -15.82 -14.84 4.43
CA GLY A 473 -14.82 -14.63 5.48
C GLY A 473 -14.72 -13.18 5.99
N HIS A 474 -15.78 -12.41 5.82
CA HIS A 474 -15.88 -11.03 6.30
C HIS A 474 -16.38 -10.92 7.74
N TRP A 475 -16.91 -12.02 8.29
CA TRP A 475 -17.42 -12.08 9.65
C TRP A 475 -16.29 -12.27 10.67
N PRO A 476 -16.35 -11.61 11.82
CA PRO A 476 -15.38 -11.83 12.89
C PRO A 476 -15.66 -13.13 13.67
N ASP A 477 -14.60 -13.83 14.04
CA ASP A 477 -14.65 -14.97 14.97
C ASP A 477 -14.52 -14.49 16.43
N LEU A 478 -14.04 -13.25 16.63
CA LEU A 478 -13.91 -12.61 17.94
C LEU A 478 -14.02 -11.10 17.82
N LEU A 479 -14.81 -10.51 18.71
CA LEU A 479 -14.85 -9.07 18.93
C LEU A 479 -14.07 -8.70 20.21
N LEU A 480 -13.13 -7.77 20.09
CA LEU A 480 -12.48 -7.11 21.22
C LEU A 480 -12.98 -5.67 21.31
N ILE A 481 -13.48 -5.28 22.46
CA ILE A 481 -14.03 -3.95 22.72
C ILE A 481 -13.18 -3.28 23.77
N ASP A 482 -12.60 -2.10 23.46
CA ASP A 482 -11.92 -1.30 24.47
C ASP A 482 -12.95 -0.72 25.44
N GLY A 483 -13.15 -1.43 26.54
CA GLY A 483 -14.15 -1.10 27.56
C GLY A 483 -14.54 -2.23 28.48
N GLY A 484 -15.25 -1.86 29.55
CA GLY A 484 -15.67 -2.77 30.60
C GLY A 484 -17.05 -3.39 30.41
N ALA A 485 -17.58 -3.97 31.49
CA ALA A 485 -18.86 -4.72 31.50
C ALA A 485 -20.04 -3.94 30.91
N GLY A 486 -20.13 -2.62 31.12
CA GLY A 486 -21.22 -1.80 30.60
C GLY A 486 -21.23 -1.74 29.07
N GLN A 487 -20.05 -1.54 28.44
CA GLN A 487 -19.93 -1.52 26.98
C GLN A 487 -20.23 -2.89 26.38
N VAL A 488 -19.71 -3.96 26.99
CA VAL A 488 -20.01 -5.34 26.58
C VAL A 488 -21.51 -5.62 26.63
N SER A 489 -22.20 -5.21 27.71
CA SER A 489 -23.66 -5.40 27.85
C SER A 489 -24.44 -4.63 26.80
N ALA A 490 -24.04 -3.39 26.51
CA ALA A 490 -24.66 -2.55 25.49
C ALA A 490 -24.53 -3.15 24.08
N VAL A 491 -23.34 -3.67 23.75
CA VAL A 491 -23.09 -4.34 22.47
C VAL A 491 -23.84 -5.65 22.39
N ALA A 492 -23.86 -6.45 23.44
CA ALA A 492 -24.59 -7.73 23.48
C ALA A 492 -26.09 -7.55 23.23
N GLN A 493 -26.68 -6.44 23.68
CA GLN A 493 -28.06 -6.13 23.40
C GLN A 493 -28.29 -5.95 21.89
N ILE A 494 -27.47 -5.16 21.22
CA ILE A 494 -27.57 -4.94 19.77
C ILE A 494 -27.37 -6.24 19.00
N MET A 495 -26.36 -7.01 19.36
CA MET A 495 -26.10 -8.29 18.67
C MET A 495 -27.27 -9.24 18.77
N ARG A 496 -28.00 -9.25 19.90
CA ARG A 496 -29.26 -9.99 20.05
C ARG A 496 -30.37 -9.43 19.15
N GLU A 497 -30.54 -8.10 19.15
CA GLU A 497 -31.55 -7.43 18.30
C GLU A 497 -31.32 -7.69 16.80
N MET A 498 -30.06 -7.91 16.40
CA MET A 498 -29.68 -8.19 15.01
C MET A 498 -29.56 -9.69 14.69
N GLY A 499 -29.77 -10.60 15.66
CA GLY A 499 -29.68 -12.04 15.45
C GLY A 499 -28.25 -12.58 15.24
N VAL A 500 -27.22 -11.88 15.75
CA VAL A 500 -25.80 -12.22 15.59
C VAL A 500 -25.08 -12.43 16.94
N GLN A 501 -25.81 -12.90 17.94
CA GLN A 501 -25.31 -13.14 19.29
C GLN A 501 -24.34 -14.33 19.42
N ASP A 502 -24.18 -15.10 18.38
CA ASP A 502 -23.28 -16.25 18.29
C ASP A 502 -21.80 -15.85 18.20
N ILE A 503 -21.51 -14.60 17.88
CA ILE A 503 -20.12 -14.14 17.77
C ILE A 503 -19.55 -13.84 19.16
N PRO A 504 -18.44 -14.52 19.57
CA PRO A 504 -17.77 -14.26 20.84
C PRO A 504 -17.31 -12.83 20.98
N MET A 505 -17.47 -12.26 22.18
CA MET A 505 -17.13 -10.87 22.49
C MET A 505 -16.44 -10.77 23.84
N VAL A 506 -15.37 -9.97 23.87
CA VAL A 506 -14.59 -9.68 25.08
C VAL A 506 -14.35 -8.19 25.20
N GLY A 507 -14.75 -7.63 26.32
CA GLY A 507 -14.37 -6.27 26.72
C GLY A 507 -13.02 -6.28 27.41
N VAL A 508 -12.19 -5.32 27.07
CA VAL A 508 -10.84 -5.15 27.66
C VAL A 508 -10.83 -3.85 28.46
N ALA A 509 -10.88 -3.95 29.77
CA ALA A 509 -10.85 -2.79 30.67
C ALA A 509 -9.51 -2.68 31.40
N LYS A 510 -9.08 -1.48 31.71
CA LYS A 510 -7.97 -1.27 32.63
C LYS A 510 -8.41 -1.62 34.06
N GLY A 511 -7.62 -2.44 34.73
CA GLY A 511 -7.89 -2.81 36.12
C GLY A 511 -7.94 -1.60 37.07
N ILE A 512 -8.46 -1.81 38.29
CA ILE A 512 -8.75 -0.78 39.29
C ILE A 512 -7.55 0.13 39.61
N ASP A 513 -6.33 -0.41 39.57
CA ASP A 513 -5.09 0.32 39.88
C ASP A 513 -4.50 1.11 38.68
N ARG A 514 -5.15 1.12 37.52
CA ARG A 514 -4.70 1.79 36.28
C ARG A 514 -3.27 1.45 35.79
N ASP A 515 -2.62 0.47 36.38
CA ASP A 515 -1.28 0.02 35.95
C ASP A 515 -1.34 -0.85 34.73
N HIS A 516 -0.35 -0.69 33.82
CA HIS A 516 -0.17 -1.58 32.68
C HIS A 516 0.06 -3.02 33.18
N GLY A 517 -0.70 -3.98 32.63
CA GLY A 517 -0.57 -5.41 32.95
C GLY A 517 -1.62 -5.95 33.94
N LYS A 518 -2.59 -5.13 34.33
CA LYS A 518 -3.74 -5.54 35.17
C LYS A 518 -5.07 -5.37 34.44
N GLU A 519 -5.10 -5.71 33.14
CA GLU A 519 -6.34 -5.66 32.36
C GLU A 519 -7.32 -6.73 32.83
N GLU A 520 -8.59 -6.32 32.92
CA GLU A 520 -9.72 -7.20 33.18
C GLU A 520 -10.49 -7.48 31.90
N PHE A 521 -10.81 -8.75 31.69
CA PHE A 521 -11.55 -9.23 30.53
C PHE A 521 -12.99 -9.52 30.90
N HIS A 522 -13.93 -8.80 30.29
CA HIS A 522 -15.36 -8.89 30.54
C HIS A 522 -16.06 -9.64 29.42
N ARG A 523 -16.81 -10.67 29.78
CA ARG A 523 -17.61 -11.49 28.85
C ARG A 523 -19.07 -11.54 29.31
N VAL A 524 -19.99 -11.67 28.36
CA VAL A 524 -21.43 -11.74 28.67
C VAL A 524 -21.72 -12.95 29.57
N GLY A 525 -22.36 -12.72 30.70
CA GLY A 525 -22.77 -13.80 31.63
C GLY A 525 -21.64 -14.50 32.38
N LYS A 526 -20.38 -14.03 32.26
CA LYS A 526 -19.23 -14.59 32.98
C LYS A 526 -18.65 -13.56 33.95
N ARG A 527 -17.99 -14.06 35.01
CA ARG A 527 -17.21 -13.17 35.88
C ARG A 527 -16.01 -12.59 35.16
N PRO A 528 -15.58 -11.36 35.48
CA PRO A 528 -14.35 -10.81 34.93
C PRO A 528 -13.16 -11.74 35.17
N THR A 529 -12.29 -11.86 34.21
CA THR A 529 -11.06 -12.66 34.27
C THR A 529 -9.85 -11.77 34.00
N ALA A 530 -8.69 -12.18 34.52
CA ALA A 530 -7.43 -11.53 34.24
C ALA A 530 -6.40 -12.56 33.82
N LEU A 531 -5.50 -12.20 32.92
CA LEU A 531 -4.34 -13.00 32.56
C LEU A 531 -3.14 -12.65 33.46
N ARG A 532 -2.17 -13.56 33.54
CA ARG A 532 -0.94 -13.30 34.30
C ARG A 532 -0.17 -12.15 33.65
N HIS A 533 0.49 -11.34 34.47
CA HIS A 533 1.24 -10.17 34.02
C HIS A 533 2.30 -10.47 32.93
N ASN A 534 2.87 -11.64 32.91
CA ASN A 534 3.86 -12.06 31.91
C ASN A 534 3.28 -12.98 30.82
N ASP A 535 1.96 -13.02 30.65
CA ASP A 535 1.30 -13.84 29.64
C ASP A 535 1.47 -13.24 28.24
N PRO A 536 2.01 -13.97 27.26
CA PRO A 536 2.13 -13.48 25.90
C PRO A 536 0.80 -13.08 25.25
N VAL A 537 -0.31 -13.72 25.64
CA VAL A 537 -1.66 -13.42 25.16
C VAL A 537 -2.11 -12.05 25.68
N LEU A 538 -1.78 -11.71 26.93
CA LEU A 538 -2.05 -10.37 27.49
C LEU A 538 -1.37 -9.28 26.65
N TYR A 539 -0.07 -9.43 26.37
CA TYR A 539 0.67 -8.48 25.54
C TYR A 539 0.12 -8.41 24.10
N PHE A 540 -0.35 -9.53 23.59
CA PHE A 540 -0.98 -9.56 22.27
C PHE A 540 -2.26 -8.74 22.23
N VAL A 541 -3.16 -8.92 23.21
CA VAL A 541 -4.40 -8.14 23.32
C VAL A 541 -4.12 -6.66 23.55
N GLN A 542 -3.15 -6.32 24.41
CA GLN A 542 -2.72 -4.94 24.63
C GLN A 542 -2.25 -4.30 23.32
N ARG A 543 -1.41 -4.99 22.55
CA ARG A 543 -0.94 -4.50 21.23
C ARG A 543 -2.09 -4.26 20.26
N LEU A 544 -3.09 -5.14 20.23
CA LEU A 544 -4.28 -4.95 19.39
C LEU A 544 -5.08 -3.73 19.83
N ARG A 545 -5.32 -3.55 21.12
CA ARG A 545 -6.01 -2.39 21.69
C ARG A 545 -5.27 -1.09 21.41
N ASP A 546 -3.97 -1.06 21.64
CA ASP A 546 -3.12 0.12 21.40
C ASP A 546 -3.11 0.51 19.90
N GLU A 547 -3.13 -0.47 19.02
CA GLU A 547 -3.25 -0.21 17.58
C GLU A 547 -4.62 0.37 17.21
N ALA A 548 -5.73 -0.12 17.80
CA ALA A 548 -7.06 0.46 17.61
C ALA A 548 -7.10 1.92 18.09
N HIS A 549 -6.57 2.16 19.28
CA HIS A 549 -6.47 3.50 19.86
C HIS A 549 -5.60 4.44 19.01
N ARG A 550 -4.43 3.99 18.58
CA ARG A 550 -3.55 4.72 17.66
C ARG A 550 -4.27 5.07 16.35
N PHE A 551 -5.05 4.14 15.80
CA PHE A 551 -5.81 4.34 14.57
C PHE A 551 -6.95 5.35 14.78
N ALA A 552 -7.66 5.31 15.91
CA ALA A 552 -8.66 6.29 16.28
C ALA A 552 -8.08 7.71 16.39
N ILE A 553 -7.01 7.89 17.18
CA ILE A 553 -6.36 9.20 17.41
C ILE A 553 -5.72 9.77 16.13
N GLY A 554 -5.14 8.95 15.27
CA GLY A 554 -4.53 9.39 14.02
C GLY A 554 -5.48 10.21 13.13
N THR A 555 -6.80 9.99 13.27
CA THR A 555 -7.85 10.74 12.58
C THR A 555 -8.02 12.14 13.14
N HIS A 556 -7.92 12.29 14.45
CA HIS A 556 -8.05 13.59 15.10
C HIS A 556 -6.91 14.53 14.70
N ARG A 557 -5.69 14.01 14.56
CA ARG A 557 -4.55 14.78 14.02
C ARG A 557 -4.78 15.23 12.59
N ALA A 558 -5.32 14.37 11.72
CA ALA A 558 -5.64 14.70 10.33
C ALA A 558 -6.83 15.66 10.23
N LYS A 559 -7.88 15.53 11.08
CA LYS A 559 -9.00 16.47 11.15
C LYS A 559 -8.55 17.82 11.74
N ARG A 560 -7.66 17.85 12.76
CA ARG A 560 -7.06 19.10 13.24
C ARG A 560 -6.24 19.81 12.16
N ALA A 561 -5.44 19.09 11.40
CA ALA A 561 -4.69 19.66 10.27
C ALA A 561 -5.62 20.26 9.22
N LYS A 562 -6.82 19.70 9.03
CA LYS A 562 -7.90 20.28 8.19
C LYS A 562 -8.68 21.38 8.91
N GLY A 563 -8.94 21.26 10.20
CA GLY A 563 -9.68 22.23 11.01
C GLY A 563 -8.85 23.46 11.40
N VAL A 564 -7.51 23.38 11.40
CA VAL A 564 -6.61 24.54 11.50
C VAL A 564 -6.73 25.45 10.26
N SER A 565 -7.34 24.98 9.17
CA SER A 565 -7.71 25.82 8.03
C SER A 565 -9.06 26.55 8.22
N ALA A 566 -9.89 26.18 9.19
CA ALA A 566 -11.07 26.95 9.57
C ALA A 566 -10.63 28.16 10.43
N SER A 567 -10.76 29.32 9.88
CA SER A 567 -10.38 30.59 10.48
C SER A 567 -11.66 31.35 10.86
N PRO A 568 -11.69 32.10 11.96
CA PRO A 568 -12.81 33.01 12.26
C PRO A 568 -13.17 33.95 11.09
N LEU A 569 -12.25 34.11 10.13
CA LEU A 569 -12.48 34.85 8.89
C LEU A 569 -13.47 34.14 7.93
N ASP A 570 -13.70 32.83 8.10
CA ASP A 570 -14.65 32.07 7.26
C ASP A 570 -16.12 32.37 7.62
N ASP A 571 -16.35 32.87 8.85
CA ASP A 571 -17.67 33.21 9.35
C ASP A 571 -18.11 34.62 8.93
N ILE A 572 -17.22 35.40 8.29
CA ILE A 572 -17.50 36.78 7.87
C ILE A 572 -18.11 36.80 6.47
N PRO A 573 -19.36 37.27 6.30
CA PRO A 573 -20.00 37.36 4.99
C PRO A 573 -19.20 38.23 4.01
N GLY A 574 -18.81 37.62 2.88
CA GLY A 574 -18.01 38.29 1.85
C GLY A 574 -16.50 37.99 1.92
N VAL A 575 -16.00 37.30 2.95
CA VAL A 575 -14.62 36.84 3.03
C VAL A 575 -14.51 35.42 2.45
N GLY A 576 -14.43 35.32 1.11
CA GLY A 576 -14.14 34.06 0.43
C GLY A 576 -12.66 33.68 0.49
N ALA A 577 -12.32 32.48 -0.03
CA ALA A 577 -10.97 31.90 0.05
C ALA A 577 -9.83 32.83 -0.44
N SER A 578 -10.07 33.64 -1.49
CA SER A 578 -9.10 34.58 -2.02
C SER A 578 -8.83 35.73 -1.03
N ARG A 579 -9.89 36.37 -0.51
CA ARG A 579 -9.80 37.50 0.42
C ARG A 579 -9.27 37.08 1.79
N LYS A 580 -9.66 35.90 2.29
CA LYS A 580 -9.06 35.29 3.47
C LYS A 580 -7.55 35.11 3.31
N ARG A 581 -7.11 34.64 2.13
CA ARG A 581 -5.69 34.47 1.83
C ARG A 581 -4.97 35.82 1.81
N ALA A 582 -5.53 36.86 1.19
CA ALA A 582 -4.96 38.19 1.17
C ALA A 582 -4.78 38.76 2.59
N LEU A 583 -5.81 38.69 3.43
CA LEU A 583 -5.75 39.09 4.85
C LEU A 583 -4.69 38.31 5.64
N LEU A 584 -4.67 36.98 5.53
CA LEU A 584 -3.69 36.15 6.23
C LEU A 584 -2.26 36.33 5.71
N THR A 585 -2.08 36.64 4.43
CA THR A 585 -0.76 36.94 3.85
C THR A 585 -0.24 38.29 4.34
N HIS A 586 -1.10 39.28 4.46
CA HIS A 586 -0.73 40.62 4.92
C HIS A 586 -0.42 40.64 6.44
N PHE A 587 -1.30 40.07 7.25
CA PHE A 587 -1.20 40.13 8.72
C PHE A 587 -0.52 38.91 9.37
N GLY A 588 -0.30 37.82 8.64
CA GLY A 588 0.36 36.60 9.11
C GLY A 588 -0.52 35.63 9.89
N SER A 589 -1.61 36.08 10.53
CA SER A 589 -2.54 35.22 11.29
C SER A 589 -3.92 35.85 11.46
N ALA A 590 -4.96 35.04 11.66
CA ALA A 590 -6.31 35.53 11.95
C ALA A 590 -6.37 36.36 13.24
N LYS A 591 -5.52 36.05 14.22
CA LYS A 591 -5.37 36.84 15.46
C LYS A 591 -4.75 38.20 15.21
N ALA A 592 -3.87 38.34 14.24
CA ALA A 592 -3.35 39.64 13.85
C ALA A 592 -4.39 40.45 13.08
N VAL A 593 -5.20 39.81 12.23
CA VAL A 593 -6.35 40.44 11.55
C VAL A 593 -7.38 40.99 12.56
N SER A 594 -7.67 40.21 13.63
CA SER A 594 -8.64 40.65 14.65
C SER A 594 -8.17 41.86 15.50
N ARG A 595 -6.90 42.20 15.44
CA ARG A 595 -6.30 43.36 16.16
C ARG A 595 -5.91 44.50 15.24
N ALA A 596 -6.13 44.32 13.94
CA ALA A 596 -5.73 45.31 12.94
C ALA A 596 -6.65 46.55 12.97
N ALA A 597 -6.09 47.70 12.80
CA ALA A 597 -6.88 48.93 12.61
C ALA A 597 -7.63 48.91 11.29
N LEU A 598 -8.75 49.61 11.20
CA LEU A 598 -9.56 49.70 9.98
C LEU A 598 -8.74 50.22 8.79
N SER A 599 -7.83 51.16 9.02
CA SER A 599 -6.89 51.70 8.01
C SER A 599 -6.02 50.60 7.40
N ASP A 600 -5.53 49.68 8.22
CA ASP A 600 -4.63 48.60 7.80
C ASP A 600 -5.39 47.52 7.02
N LEU A 601 -6.64 47.25 7.42
CA LEU A 601 -7.53 46.33 6.68
C LEU A 601 -7.89 46.88 5.28
N LYS A 602 -8.05 48.20 5.14
CA LYS A 602 -8.28 48.86 3.85
C LYS A 602 -7.05 48.85 2.93
N ALA A 603 -5.85 48.75 3.50
CA ALA A 603 -4.60 48.67 2.76
C ALA A 603 -4.32 47.30 2.14
N VAL A 604 -5.14 46.27 2.44
CA VAL A 604 -4.95 44.91 1.90
C VAL A 604 -5.47 44.82 0.47
N ASP A 605 -4.61 44.43 -0.45
CA ASP A 605 -4.96 44.28 -1.85
C ASP A 605 -6.10 43.24 -2.04
N GLY A 606 -7.13 43.59 -2.80
CA GLY A 606 -8.33 42.78 -3.01
C GLY A 606 -9.39 42.85 -1.90
N VAL A 607 -9.21 43.69 -0.88
CA VAL A 607 -10.19 43.98 0.18
C VAL A 607 -10.81 45.37 -0.07
N SER A 608 -12.10 45.41 -0.37
CA SER A 608 -12.82 46.69 -0.54
C SER A 608 -13.08 47.35 0.81
N GLU A 609 -13.29 48.69 0.81
CA GLU A 609 -13.59 49.44 2.04
C GLU A 609 -14.79 48.88 2.84
N GLY A 610 -15.87 48.50 2.14
CA GLY A 610 -17.04 47.88 2.78
C GLY A 610 -16.78 46.51 3.36
N LEU A 611 -15.80 45.75 2.80
CA LEU A 611 -15.39 44.48 3.37
C LEU A 611 -14.44 44.68 4.54
N ALA A 612 -13.52 45.62 4.46
CA ALA A 612 -12.64 46.00 5.58
C ALA A 612 -13.46 46.39 6.81
N GLN A 613 -14.53 47.19 6.62
CA GLN A 613 -15.45 47.56 7.69
C GLN A 613 -16.13 46.31 8.31
N LYS A 614 -16.67 45.38 7.49
CA LYS A 614 -17.30 44.13 7.99
C LYS A 614 -16.34 43.26 8.78
N VAL A 615 -15.07 43.18 8.33
CA VAL A 615 -14.04 42.42 9.04
C VAL A 615 -13.73 43.06 10.40
N TYR A 616 -13.62 44.39 10.41
CA TYR A 616 -13.38 45.17 11.62
C TYR A 616 -14.53 45.00 12.62
N ASP A 617 -15.78 45.22 12.20
CA ASP A 617 -16.98 45.13 13.02
C ASP A 617 -17.16 43.73 13.58
N TYR A 618 -16.93 42.69 12.78
CA TYR A 618 -17.05 41.29 13.25
C TYR A 618 -16.16 40.97 14.46
N PHE A 619 -14.97 41.55 14.54
CA PHE A 619 -14.05 41.30 15.65
C PHE A 619 -14.19 42.30 16.80
N HIS A 620 -14.82 43.48 16.59
CA HIS A 620 -14.93 44.52 17.59
C HIS A 620 -16.36 44.75 18.10
N GLU A 621 -17.40 44.26 17.39
CA GLU A 621 -18.79 44.32 17.91
C GLU A 621 -19.17 43.16 18.85
N LYS A 622 -18.30 42.17 19.02
CA LYS A 622 -18.47 41.04 19.97
C LYS A 622 -17.71 41.25 21.30
N GLY A 623 -17.32 42.46 21.63
CA GLY A 623 -16.69 42.85 22.90
C GLY A 623 -17.67 43.42 23.93
#